data_857ff876e88a0bdd3e6493daf15027f2
#
_entry.id   857ff876e88a0bdd3e6493daf15027f2
#
_cell.length_a   1.000
_cell.length_b   1.000
_cell.length_c   1.000
_cell.angle_alpha   90.00
_cell.angle_beta   90.00
_cell.angle_gamma   90.00
#
_symmetry.space_group_name_H-M   'P 1'
#
loop_
_entity.id
_entity.type
_entity.pdbx_description
1 polymer ?
#
loop_
_entity_poly.entity_id
_entity_poly.type
_entity_poly.pdbx_seq_one_letter_code
_entity_poly.pdbx_strand_id
1 'polypeptide(L)'
;MLKTKKKFIFAITAILLLISTTCLAATTSSEKAKFEIVENNICTININDIAKFEKKITSYDLEKKELTIELKVTNTAEPIFNKPTEITFVIDNSLSMKDAVGTSTRFDVITDSAKTLATKLMENENVKIGITTFSTGDEEGTLTDAKLRLKPSADKATVLSTIDSIKVAEFGPRTNIEAGLTIANQNFTKDCECKYIVLLTDGVPNTAVGGPTLTYSGETATKTIAKLKELDKAGVKIFSVMTGVPDVEEPSTGITYKSLAEEIFGTTEEPTVGKFYYIPDSKIEETICTTILNNFEDTSSNTLTNLKIYDYFPQEIVDNFDFSYVTQPTKGTISPTIDLQNNLITWTIDKLEPKETATVSYKLKVKDNIDSKILNVILNTNEKVEITANEIKTDDGTNTLVSKVTPKVRLTQDTTTANTTIPQTGETNTLYIFIGIILVAVIALGIRFYIINKDVK
;
A
#
# COMPACT_ATOMS: atom_id res chain seq x y z
N MET A 1 -22.44 -35.38 -23.30
CA MET A 1 -21.64 -34.83 -22.21
C MET A 1 -22.26 -33.62 -21.46
N LEU A 2 -23.46 -33.14 -21.84
CA LEU A 2 -24.14 -31.98 -21.23
C LEU A 2 -25.19 -32.32 -20.14
N LYS A 3 -25.64 -33.58 -20.06
CA LYS A 3 -26.68 -34.01 -19.09
C LYS A 3 -26.14 -34.29 -17.67
N THR A 4 -24.85 -34.56 -17.53
CA THR A 4 -24.23 -34.90 -16.23
C THR A 4 -23.87 -33.62 -15.43
N LYS A 5 -23.64 -32.47 -16.08
CA LYS A 5 -23.32 -31.22 -15.39
C LYS A 5 -24.52 -30.58 -14.67
N LYS A 6 -25.74 -30.74 -15.18
CA LYS A 6 -26.97 -30.22 -14.55
C LYS A 6 -27.37 -30.95 -13.26
N LYS A 7 -27.09 -32.23 -13.14
CA LYS A 7 -27.43 -33.02 -11.93
C LYS A 7 -26.48 -32.74 -10.77
N PHE A 8 -25.23 -32.33 -11.04
CA PHE A 8 -24.25 -31.99 -9.99
C PHE A 8 -24.49 -30.59 -9.37
N ILE A 9 -24.95 -29.65 -10.17
CA ILE A 9 -25.31 -28.31 -9.69
C ILE A 9 -26.56 -28.34 -8.81
N PHE A 10 -27.55 -29.21 -9.17
CA PHE A 10 -28.79 -29.36 -8.38
C PHE A 10 -28.54 -30.04 -7.03
N ALA A 11 -27.56 -30.94 -6.92
CA ALA A 11 -27.22 -31.61 -5.66
C ALA A 11 -26.52 -30.67 -4.68
N ILE A 12 -25.71 -29.72 -5.15
CA ILE A 12 -25.04 -28.73 -4.30
C ILE A 12 -26.04 -27.66 -3.80
N THR A 13 -27.00 -27.27 -4.63
CA THR A 13 -28.04 -26.30 -4.23
C THR A 13 -29.04 -26.91 -3.22
N ALA A 14 -29.30 -28.22 -3.29
CA ALA A 14 -30.19 -28.90 -2.35
C ALA A 14 -29.56 -29.13 -0.96
N ILE A 15 -28.24 -29.25 -0.85
CA ILE A 15 -27.52 -29.38 0.42
C ILE A 15 -27.43 -28.04 1.14
N LEU A 16 -27.38 -26.92 0.43
CA LEU A 16 -27.37 -25.58 1.00
C LEU A 16 -28.75 -25.09 1.52
N LEU A 17 -29.86 -25.75 1.11
CA LEU A 17 -31.21 -25.37 1.55
C LEU A 17 -31.70 -26.17 2.78
N LEU A 18 -30.95 -27.13 3.29
CA LEU A 18 -31.38 -28.04 4.38
C LEU A 18 -30.88 -27.63 5.78
N ILE A 19 -30.23 -26.47 5.92
CA ILE A 19 -29.67 -26.00 7.22
C ILE A 19 -30.51 -24.85 7.87
N SER A 20 -31.65 -24.50 7.35
CA SER A 20 -32.41 -23.35 7.85
C SER A 20 -33.83 -23.65 8.37
N THR A 21 -34.02 -24.71 9.14
CA THR A 21 -35.27 -24.84 9.90
C THR A 21 -35.02 -25.41 11.30
N THR A 22 -34.93 -24.57 12.31
CA THR A 22 -35.23 -24.95 13.70
C THR A 22 -36.22 -24.01 14.31
N CYS A 23 -37.22 -24.65 14.90
CA CYS A 23 -38.46 -24.22 15.44
C CYS A 23 -38.38 -23.32 16.69
N LEU A 24 -39.30 -22.39 16.80
CA LEU A 24 -39.50 -21.45 17.92
C LEU A 24 -40.50 -21.98 18.92
N ALA A 25 -40.20 -21.96 20.21
CA ALA A 25 -41.12 -22.08 21.30
C ALA A 25 -40.95 -20.89 22.25
N ALA A 26 -42.07 -20.23 22.60
CA ALA A 26 -42.09 -19.01 23.40
C ALA A 26 -42.34 -19.28 24.89
N THR A 27 -41.54 -18.63 25.75
CA THR A 27 -41.87 -18.45 27.20
C THR A 27 -41.35 -17.10 27.67
N THR A 28 -42.12 -16.40 28.48
CA THR A 28 -41.92 -15.02 28.97
C THR A 28 -41.17 -14.96 30.30
N SER A 29 -40.10 -14.14 30.35
CA SER A 29 -39.48 -13.65 31.59
C SER A 29 -38.69 -12.36 31.32
N SER A 30 -38.50 -11.50 32.31
CA SER A 30 -37.97 -10.12 32.24
C SER A 30 -36.54 -10.03 31.62
N GLU A 31 -36.34 -9.13 30.64
CA GLU A 31 -35.51 -9.41 29.50
C GLU A 31 -34.49 -8.32 29.27
N LYS A 32 -33.19 -8.71 29.21
CA LYS A 32 -32.17 -7.90 28.58
C LYS A 32 -32.05 -8.33 27.11
N ALA A 33 -32.20 -7.40 26.18
CA ALA A 33 -32.02 -7.71 24.77
C ALA A 33 -30.57 -8.22 24.50
N LYS A 34 -30.45 -9.34 23.82
CA LYS A 34 -29.17 -9.92 23.37
C LYS A 34 -28.87 -9.43 21.98
N PHE A 35 -27.61 -9.07 21.75
CA PHE A 35 -27.10 -8.64 20.46
C PHE A 35 -26.38 -9.79 19.77
N GLU A 36 -26.64 -10.00 18.47
CA GLU A 36 -25.97 -11.01 17.67
C GLU A 36 -25.62 -10.48 16.27
N ILE A 37 -24.53 -10.98 15.70
CA ILE A 37 -24.18 -10.78 14.30
C ILE A 37 -24.76 -11.95 13.51
N VAL A 38 -25.73 -11.65 12.64
CA VAL A 38 -26.43 -12.68 11.82
C VAL A 38 -25.63 -13.00 10.57
N GLU A 39 -25.11 -11.98 9.90
CA GLU A 39 -24.28 -12.11 8.71
C GLU A 39 -23.15 -11.08 8.74
N ASN A 40 -21.92 -11.55 8.55
CA ASN A 40 -20.77 -10.67 8.44
C ASN A 40 -20.34 -10.55 6.98
N ASN A 41 -21.24 -10.06 6.14
CA ASN A 41 -20.98 -9.84 4.72
C ASN A 41 -20.02 -8.67 4.53
N ILE A 42 -18.98 -8.88 3.75
CA ILE A 42 -18.07 -7.80 3.35
C ILE A 42 -18.67 -7.10 2.13
N CYS A 43 -18.97 -5.81 2.28
CA CYS A 43 -19.29 -4.96 1.13
C CYS A 43 -18.01 -4.68 0.36
N THR A 44 -17.97 -5.09 -0.90
CA THR A 44 -16.85 -4.82 -1.80
C THR A 44 -17.37 -4.08 -3.02
N ILE A 45 -16.68 -2.99 -3.41
CA ILE A 45 -16.91 -2.27 -4.65
C ILE A 45 -15.57 -2.13 -5.37
N ASN A 46 -15.48 -2.68 -6.59
CA ASN A 46 -14.34 -2.44 -7.47
C ASN A 46 -14.54 -1.14 -8.22
N ILE A 47 -13.52 -0.30 -8.25
CA ILE A 47 -13.53 1.02 -8.88
C ILE A 47 -12.67 0.92 -10.14
N ASN A 48 -13.28 0.70 -11.30
CA ASN A 48 -12.66 0.67 -12.64
C ASN A 48 -11.36 -0.18 -12.70
N ASP A 49 -11.30 -1.30 -12.01
CA ASP A 49 -10.14 -2.20 -11.92
C ASP A 49 -8.86 -1.55 -11.34
N ILE A 50 -8.91 -0.28 -10.94
CA ILE A 50 -7.77 0.44 -10.37
C ILE A 50 -7.82 0.58 -8.85
N ALA A 51 -8.99 0.43 -8.24
CA ALA A 51 -9.12 0.49 -6.80
C ALA A 51 -10.23 -0.42 -6.27
N LYS A 52 -10.18 -0.69 -4.98
CA LYS A 52 -11.14 -1.52 -4.25
C LYS A 52 -11.57 -0.83 -2.98
N PHE A 53 -12.87 -0.70 -2.79
CA PHE A 53 -13.46 -0.33 -1.50
C PHE A 53 -13.94 -1.57 -0.77
N GLU A 54 -13.75 -1.60 0.54
CA GLU A 54 -14.22 -2.66 1.44
C GLU A 54 -14.85 -2.04 2.69
N LYS A 55 -16.00 -2.58 3.10
CA LYS A 55 -16.64 -2.29 4.38
C LYS A 55 -16.90 -3.61 5.10
N LYS A 56 -16.44 -3.72 6.36
CA LYS A 56 -16.56 -4.95 7.15
C LYS A 56 -16.62 -4.66 8.65
N ILE A 57 -17.19 -5.59 9.41
CA ILE A 57 -17.04 -5.61 10.86
C ILE A 57 -15.61 -6.10 11.18
N THR A 58 -14.87 -5.33 11.97
CA THR A 58 -13.50 -5.67 12.41
C THR A 58 -13.47 -6.17 13.85
N SER A 59 -14.41 -5.73 14.69
CA SER A 59 -14.56 -6.22 16.07
C SER A 59 -15.98 -6.02 16.56
N TYR A 60 -16.36 -6.77 17.59
CA TYR A 60 -17.64 -6.62 18.26
C TYR A 60 -17.56 -7.06 19.73
N ASP A 61 -18.42 -6.48 20.56
CA ASP A 61 -18.60 -6.86 21.95
C ASP A 61 -20.10 -7.12 22.18
N LEU A 62 -20.46 -8.38 22.34
CA LEU A 62 -21.87 -8.79 22.48
C LEU A 62 -22.45 -8.36 23.83
N GLU A 63 -21.64 -8.27 24.89
CA GLU A 63 -22.11 -7.83 26.23
C GLU A 63 -22.38 -6.33 26.22
N LYS A 64 -21.51 -5.53 25.62
CA LYS A 64 -21.70 -4.09 25.46
C LYS A 64 -22.64 -3.73 24.32
N LYS A 65 -23.04 -4.73 23.52
CA LYS A 65 -23.91 -4.59 22.34
C LYS A 65 -23.37 -3.56 21.36
N GLU A 66 -22.08 -3.67 21.03
CA GLU A 66 -21.39 -2.77 20.13
C GLU A 66 -20.61 -3.53 19.07
N LEU A 67 -20.46 -2.93 17.90
CA LEU A 67 -19.63 -3.41 16.82
C LEU A 67 -18.82 -2.27 16.19
N THR A 68 -17.63 -2.60 15.72
CA THR A 68 -16.77 -1.69 14.99
C THR A 68 -16.77 -2.06 13.50
N ILE A 69 -17.01 -1.08 12.66
CA ILE A 69 -16.99 -1.21 11.20
C ILE A 69 -15.82 -0.39 10.67
N GLU A 70 -15.03 -1.01 9.78
CA GLU A 70 -13.98 -0.35 9.02
C GLU A 70 -14.45 -0.11 7.59
N LEU A 71 -14.21 1.11 7.11
CA LEU A 71 -14.23 1.48 5.70
C LEU A 71 -12.78 1.57 5.24
N LYS A 72 -12.48 0.88 4.15
CA LYS A 72 -11.14 0.85 3.57
C LYS A 72 -11.22 1.04 2.07
N VAL A 73 -10.43 1.93 1.52
CA VAL A 73 -10.24 2.06 0.08
C VAL A 73 -8.76 1.91 -0.25
N THR A 74 -8.47 1.07 -1.24
CA THR A 74 -7.10 0.80 -1.70
C THR A 74 -7.05 1.02 -3.20
N ASN A 75 -6.18 1.91 -3.66
CA ASN A 75 -5.83 1.98 -5.06
C ASN A 75 -4.82 0.87 -5.36
N THR A 76 -5.24 -0.13 -6.15
CA THR A 76 -4.45 -1.34 -6.45
C THR A 76 -3.62 -1.19 -7.73
N ALA A 77 -3.84 -0.10 -8.46
CA ALA A 77 -3.18 0.13 -9.74
C ALA A 77 -1.66 0.34 -9.57
N GLU A 78 -0.92 0.01 -10.61
CA GLU A 78 0.47 0.43 -10.74
C GLU A 78 0.53 1.89 -11.22
N PRO A 79 1.54 2.67 -10.83
CA PRO A 79 1.79 3.99 -11.40
C PRO A 79 1.94 3.89 -12.92
N ILE A 80 1.19 4.74 -13.66
CA ILE A 80 1.28 4.78 -15.11
C ILE A 80 1.81 6.16 -15.52
N PHE A 81 2.95 6.17 -16.21
CA PHE A 81 3.50 7.38 -16.79
C PHE A 81 2.84 7.63 -18.15
N ASN A 82 2.13 8.74 -18.31
CA ASN A 82 1.45 9.12 -19.54
C ASN A 82 2.27 10.07 -20.41
N LYS A 83 3.49 10.40 -19.99
CA LYS A 83 4.45 11.27 -20.69
C LYS A 83 5.81 10.59 -20.81
N PRO A 84 6.59 10.95 -21.85
CA PRO A 84 7.98 10.49 -21.95
C PRO A 84 8.76 10.82 -20.68
N THR A 85 9.14 9.80 -19.94
CA THR A 85 9.76 9.88 -18.61
C THR A 85 11.12 9.21 -18.62
N GLU A 86 12.12 9.92 -18.15
CA GLU A 86 13.46 9.37 -17.92
C GLU A 86 13.80 9.39 -16.44
N ILE A 87 14.21 8.22 -15.93
CA ILE A 87 14.59 8.01 -14.55
C ILE A 87 16.04 7.57 -14.52
N THR A 88 16.91 8.33 -13.87
CA THR A 88 18.31 7.93 -13.71
C THR A 88 18.55 7.43 -12.28
N PHE A 89 18.98 6.17 -12.17
CA PHE A 89 19.49 5.64 -10.91
C PHE A 89 20.92 6.11 -10.74
N VAL A 90 21.18 6.83 -9.64
CA VAL A 90 22.49 7.33 -9.24
C VAL A 90 22.93 6.50 -8.04
N ILE A 91 23.77 5.50 -8.31
CA ILE A 91 24.09 4.44 -7.34
C ILE A 91 25.50 4.68 -6.79
N ASP A 92 25.57 4.80 -5.48
CA ASP A 92 26.84 4.77 -4.76
C ASP A 92 27.49 3.39 -4.93
N ASN A 93 28.74 3.39 -5.38
CA ASN A 93 29.55 2.17 -5.43
C ASN A 93 30.89 2.35 -4.68
N SER A 94 30.90 3.21 -3.65
CA SER A 94 32.03 3.41 -2.74
C SER A 94 32.29 2.19 -1.85
N LEU A 95 33.38 2.21 -1.10
CA LEU A 95 33.82 1.05 -0.33
C LEU A 95 32.87 0.67 0.80
N SER A 96 32.21 1.63 1.45
CA SER A 96 31.23 1.40 2.54
C SER A 96 30.05 0.53 2.10
N MET A 97 29.71 0.55 0.82
CA MET A 97 28.66 -0.29 0.26
C MET A 97 28.94 -1.80 0.37
N LYS A 98 30.16 -2.21 0.76
CA LYS A 98 30.51 -3.61 1.08
C LYS A 98 30.08 -4.05 2.46
N ASP A 99 29.60 -3.14 3.31
CA ASP A 99 29.14 -3.47 4.64
C ASP A 99 28.07 -4.55 4.61
N ALA A 100 28.14 -5.47 5.58
CA ALA A 100 27.25 -6.62 5.63
C ALA A 100 25.83 -6.24 6.03
N VAL A 101 24.84 -6.73 5.30
CA VAL A 101 23.41 -6.65 5.58
C VAL A 101 22.85 -8.07 5.58
N GLY A 102 22.70 -8.65 6.76
CA GLY A 102 22.31 -10.06 6.88
C GLY A 102 23.37 -10.99 6.28
N THR A 103 23.00 -11.73 5.23
CA THR A 103 23.88 -12.64 4.47
C THR A 103 24.43 -12.03 3.18
N SER A 104 24.08 -10.77 2.89
CA SER A 104 24.47 -10.03 1.70
C SER A 104 25.29 -8.80 2.04
N THR A 105 25.65 -7.99 1.04
CA THR A 105 26.19 -6.65 1.25
C THR A 105 25.10 -5.59 1.06
N ARG A 106 25.31 -4.39 1.61
CA ARG A 106 24.43 -3.24 1.36
C ARG A 106 24.28 -2.96 -0.13
N PHE A 107 25.38 -3.09 -0.88
CA PHE A 107 25.39 -2.94 -2.32
C PHE A 107 24.47 -3.95 -3.02
N ASP A 108 24.55 -5.24 -2.65
CA ASP A 108 23.71 -6.27 -3.26
C ASP A 108 22.24 -5.99 -3.01
N VAL A 109 21.86 -5.63 -1.77
CA VAL A 109 20.45 -5.32 -1.41
C VAL A 109 19.95 -4.09 -2.18
N ILE A 110 20.76 -3.03 -2.31
CA ILE A 110 20.39 -1.82 -3.06
C ILE A 110 20.25 -2.14 -4.55
N THR A 111 21.19 -2.87 -5.15
CA THR A 111 21.14 -3.18 -6.59
C THR A 111 20.01 -4.14 -6.93
N ASP A 112 19.71 -5.13 -6.08
CA ASP A 112 18.58 -6.02 -6.26
C ASP A 112 17.24 -5.25 -6.13
N SER A 113 17.16 -4.33 -5.18
CA SER A 113 15.98 -3.44 -5.04
C SER A 113 15.85 -2.49 -6.23
N ALA A 114 16.95 -1.95 -6.74
CA ALA A 114 16.95 -1.11 -7.94
C ALA A 114 16.49 -1.90 -9.18
N LYS A 115 16.91 -3.16 -9.36
CA LYS A 115 16.41 -4.04 -10.43
C LYS A 115 14.92 -4.31 -10.31
N THR A 116 14.43 -4.56 -9.10
CA THR A 116 13.00 -4.76 -8.82
C THR A 116 12.20 -3.50 -9.15
N LEU A 117 12.67 -2.32 -8.73
CA LEU A 117 12.05 -1.04 -9.06
C LEU A 117 12.06 -0.77 -10.57
N ALA A 118 13.23 -0.99 -11.23
CA ALA A 118 13.35 -0.85 -12.68
C ALA A 118 12.36 -1.75 -13.42
N THR A 119 12.23 -3.01 -12.99
CA THR A 119 11.32 -3.98 -13.61
C THR A 119 9.89 -3.48 -13.59
N LYS A 120 9.42 -2.96 -12.45
CA LYS A 120 8.07 -2.42 -12.29
C LYS A 120 7.85 -1.13 -13.07
N LEU A 121 8.80 -0.19 -13.01
CA LEU A 121 8.69 1.08 -13.72
C LEU A 121 8.65 0.88 -15.24
N MET A 122 9.44 -0.05 -15.76
CA MET A 122 9.53 -0.36 -17.19
C MET A 122 8.40 -1.30 -17.70
N GLU A 123 7.40 -1.61 -16.89
CA GLU A 123 6.12 -2.11 -17.39
C GLU A 123 5.38 -1.04 -18.20
N ASN A 124 5.74 0.23 -18.02
CA ASN A 124 5.24 1.35 -18.78
C ASN A 124 6.19 1.74 -19.92
N GLU A 125 5.69 1.73 -21.16
CA GLU A 125 6.46 2.01 -22.39
C GLU A 125 7.01 3.44 -22.48
N ASN A 126 6.45 4.39 -21.71
CA ASN A 126 6.92 5.77 -21.68
C ASN A 126 8.15 5.96 -20.77
N VAL A 127 8.55 4.92 -20.02
CA VAL A 127 9.66 4.99 -19.07
C VAL A 127 10.95 4.50 -19.71
N LYS A 128 12.00 5.31 -19.57
CA LYS A 128 13.38 4.92 -19.87
C LYS A 128 14.21 5.06 -18.61
N ILE A 129 15.10 4.12 -18.37
CA ILE A 129 16.00 4.12 -17.19
C ILE A 129 17.45 4.30 -17.63
N GLY A 130 18.11 5.31 -17.04
CA GLY A 130 19.53 5.53 -17.09
C GLY A 130 20.24 5.09 -15.80
N ILE A 131 21.54 4.82 -15.88
CA ILE A 131 22.34 4.38 -14.74
C ILE A 131 23.63 5.17 -14.68
N THR A 132 23.90 5.77 -13.54
CA THR A 132 25.14 6.45 -13.19
C THR A 132 25.64 5.88 -11.86
N THR A 133 26.92 5.64 -11.74
CA THR A 133 27.57 5.29 -10.46
C THR A 133 28.52 6.39 -10.03
N PHE A 134 28.80 6.47 -8.73
CA PHE A 134 29.79 7.40 -8.21
C PHE A 134 30.57 6.79 -7.03
N SER A 135 31.86 7.10 -7.03
CA SER A 135 32.81 6.78 -5.96
C SER A 135 34.05 7.66 -6.10
N THR A 136 35.24 7.07 -6.29
CA THR A 136 36.44 7.77 -6.74
C THR A 136 36.65 7.50 -8.23
N GLY A 137 37.07 8.50 -9.00
CA GLY A 137 37.43 8.36 -10.39
C GLY A 137 38.97 8.29 -10.62
N ASP A 138 39.37 8.42 -11.87
CA ASP A 138 40.79 8.46 -12.25
C ASP A 138 41.49 9.70 -11.68
N GLU A 139 40.75 10.79 -11.50
CA GLU A 139 41.21 12.04 -10.89
C GLU A 139 40.22 12.46 -9.80
N GLU A 140 40.62 12.25 -8.54
CA GLU A 140 39.78 12.48 -7.36
C GLU A 140 39.36 13.94 -7.24
N GLY A 141 38.10 14.19 -6.87
CA GLY A 141 37.55 15.53 -6.78
C GLY A 141 37.17 16.15 -8.11
N THR A 142 36.93 15.32 -9.13
CA THR A 142 36.48 15.75 -10.45
C THR A 142 35.19 15.03 -10.87
N LEU A 143 34.68 15.35 -12.06
CA LEU A 143 33.52 14.64 -12.62
C LEU A 143 33.84 13.18 -12.96
N THR A 144 35.13 12.78 -13.03
CA THR A 144 35.54 11.39 -13.26
C THR A 144 35.20 10.48 -12.05
N ASP A 145 34.91 11.06 -10.89
CA ASP A 145 34.38 10.35 -9.72
C ASP A 145 32.99 9.75 -9.97
N ALA A 146 32.32 10.15 -11.03
CA ALA A 146 31.09 9.53 -11.48
C ALA A 146 31.23 8.95 -12.87
N LYS A 147 30.53 7.82 -13.09
CA LYS A 147 30.57 7.10 -14.36
C LYS A 147 29.19 6.88 -14.92
N LEU A 148 28.95 7.34 -16.14
CA LEU A 148 27.77 6.96 -16.88
C LEU A 148 27.88 5.48 -17.27
N ARG A 149 26.98 4.65 -16.75
CA ARG A 149 26.91 3.22 -17.08
C ARG A 149 25.95 2.93 -18.22
N LEU A 150 24.82 3.63 -18.23
CA LEU A 150 23.80 3.49 -19.26
C LEU A 150 23.06 4.83 -19.45
N LYS A 151 22.96 5.28 -20.69
CA LYS A 151 22.00 6.35 -21.05
C LYS A 151 20.58 5.86 -20.90
N PRO A 152 19.58 6.74 -20.68
CA PRO A 152 18.18 6.34 -20.58
C PRO A 152 17.77 5.40 -21.73
N SER A 153 17.39 4.17 -21.37
CA SER A 153 17.05 3.08 -22.28
C SER A 153 15.68 2.52 -21.98
N ALA A 154 14.90 2.18 -23.00
CA ALA A 154 13.65 1.43 -22.90
C ALA A 154 13.89 -0.09 -22.91
N ASP A 155 15.11 -0.56 -23.14
CA ASP A 155 15.46 -1.99 -23.12
C ASP A 155 15.71 -2.46 -21.69
N LYS A 156 14.69 -3.12 -21.10
CA LYS A 156 14.73 -3.66 -19.74
C LYS A 156 15.91 -4.62 -19.54
N ALA A 157 16.20 -5.49 -20.49
CA ALA A 157 17.29 -6.46 -20.37
C ALA A 157 18.64 -5.76 -20.24
N THR A 158 18.86 -4.72 -21.05
CA THR A 158 20.08 -3.89 -20.98
C THR A 158 20.16 -3.15 -19.64
N VAL A 159 19.05 -2.61 -19.13
CA VAL A 159 19.03 -1.94 -17.81
C VAL A 159 19.45 -2.91 -16.71
N LEU A 160 18.79 -4.08 -16.61
CA LEU A 160 19.06 -5.06 -15.56
C LEU A 160 20.49 -5.61 -15.64
N SER A 161 20.97 -5.96 -16.84
CA SER A 161 22.33 -6.45 -17.01
C SER A 161 23.39 -5.38 -16.72
N THR A 162 23.09 -4.10 -16.97
CA THR A 162 23.98 -3.00 -16.60
C THR A 162 24.09 -2.89 -15.07
N ILE A 163 22.98 -2.98 -14.33
CA ILE A 163 23.02 -2.97 -12.85
C ILE A 163 23.85 -4.15 -12.34
N ASP A 164 23.66 -5.36 -12.88
CA ASP A 164 24.42 -6.56 -12.50
C ASP A 164 25.94 -6.43 -12.80
N SER A 165 26.32 -5.60 -13.74
CA SER A 165 27.72 -5.38 -14.12
C SER A 165 28.48 -4.43 -13.19
N ILE A 166 27.79 -3.68 -12.31
CA ILE A 166 28.40 -2.69 -11.42
C ILE A 166 29.21 -3.41 -10.34
N LYS A 167 30.40 -2.90 -10.06
CA LYS A 167 31.28 -3.42 -8.99
C LYS A 167 31.50 -2.38 -7.92
N VAL A 168 31.47 -2.83 -6.66
CA VAL A 168 31.76 -1.97 -5.52
C VAL A 168 33.25 -1.62 -5.50
N ALA A 169 33.54 -0.36 -5.17
CA ALA A 169 34.90 0.19 -5.07
C ALA A 169 35.75 -0.09 -6.31
N GLU A 170 35.12 -0.05 -7.49
CA GLU A 170 35.80 -0.30 -8.77
C GLU A 170 37.00 0.65 -8.98
N PHE A 171 36.83 1.90 -8.54
CA PHE A 171 37.83 2.97 -8.69
C PHE A 171 38.35 3.52 -7.37
N GLY A 172 37.66 3.30 -6.22
CA GLY A 172 38.13 3.74 -4.92
C GLY A 172 37.04 3.98 -3.89
N PRO A 173 37.40 4.46 -2.69
CA PRO A 173 36.52 4.43 -1.52
C PRO A 173 35.67 5.70 -1.31
N ARG A 174 35.77 6.74 -2.15
CA ARG A 174 35.15 8.04 -1.88
C ARG A 174 33.68 8.09 -2.29
N THR A 175 33.02 9.13 -1.78
CA THR A 175 31.60 9.42 -2.00
C THR A 175 31.48 10.83 -2.57
N ASN A 176 31.39 10.97 -3.90
CA ASN A 176 31.20 12.25 -4.61
C ASN A 176 29.79 12.34 -5.20
N ILE A 177 28.82 12.69 -4.36
CA ILE A 177 27.40 12.80 -4.75
C ILE A 177 27.21 13.90 -5.80
N GLU A 178 27.92 15.04 -5.69
CA GLU A 178 27.87 16.13 -6.67
C GLU A 178 28.21 15.66 -8.09
N ALA A 179 29.29 14.89 -8.23
CA ALA A 179 29.69 14.31 -9.52
C ALA A 179 28.61 13.35 -10.05
N GLY A 180 28.07 12.46 -9.20
CA GLY A 180 27.00 11.53 -9.55
C GLY A 180 25.76 12.24 -10.10
N LEU A 181 25.28 13.24 -9.40
CA LEU A 181 24.12 14.06 -9.79
C LEU A 181 24.40 14.85 -11.08
N THR A 182 25.62 15.36 -11.24
CA THR A 182 26.00 16.14 -12.42
C THR A 182 26.02 15.27 -13.68
N ILE A 183 26.66 14.09 -13.63
CA ILE A 183 26.70 13.16 -14.74
C ILE A 183 25.32 12.62 -15.08
N ALA A 184 24.49 12.32 -14.07
CA ALA A 184 23.11 11.89 -14.31
C ALA A 184 22.30 12.95 -15.09
N ASN A 185 22.36 14.22 -14.67
CA ASN A 185 21.63 15.30 -15.33
C ASN A 185 22.06 15.53 -16.79
N GLN A 186 23.35 15.42 -17.08
CA GLN A 186 23.88 15.62 -18.44
C GLN A 186 23.39 14.58 -19.44
N ASN A 187 22.82 13.48 -18.98
CA ASN A 187 22.41 12.35 -19.81
C ASN A 187 20.92 12.27 -20.10
N PHE A 188 20.10 13.12 -19.51
CA PHE A 188 18.70 13.24 -19.93
C PHE A 188 18.58 13.72 -21.38
N THR A 189 17.64 13.12 -22.11
CA THR A 189 17.38 13.53 -23.50
C THR A 189 16.56 14.82 -23.55
N LYS A 190 16.60 15.49 -24.71
CA LYS A 190 15.83 16.73 -24.89
C LYS A 190 14.32 16.50 -25.02
N ASP A 191 13.94 15.29 -25.46
CA ASP A 191 12.54 14.92 -25.71
C ASP A 191 11.84 14.36 -24.46
N CYS A 192 12.56 14.28 -23.34
CA CYS A 192 12.01 13.86 -22.08
C CYS A 192 11.21 14.99 -21.41
N GLU A 193 9.94 14.72 -21.13
CA GLU A 193 9.06 15.69 -20.45
C GLU A 193 9.21 15.59 -18.91
N CYS A 194 9.41 14.39 -18.39
CA CYS A 194 9.53 14.14 -16.95
C CYS A 194 10.89 13.55 -16.61
N LYS A 195 11.64 14.20 -15.75
CA LYS A 195 12.99 13.82 -15.35
C LYS A 195 13.05 13.47 -13.87
N TYR A 196 13.54 12.28 -13.58
CA TYR A 196 13.70 11.83 -12.21
C TYR A 196 15.13 11.33 -11.95
N ILE A 197 15.62 11.62 -10.75
CA ILE A 197 16.82 11.01 -10.19
C ILE A 197 16.43 10.23 -8.95
N VAL A 198 16.86 8.97 -8.89
CA VAL A 198 16.80 8.14 -7.67
C VAL A 198 18.24 7.97 -7.20
N LEU A 199 18.61 8.72 -6.18
CA LEU A 199 19.92 8.66 -5.54
C LEU A 199 19.91 7.58 -4.47
N LEU A 200 20.80 6.62 -4.58
CA LEU A 200 20.95 5.50 -3.65
C LEU A 200 22.39 5.52 -3.09
N THR A 201 22.53 5.79 -1.78
CA THR A 201 23.83 5.94 -1.10
C THR A 201 23.76 5.42 0.34
N ASP A 202 24.90 5.12 0.92
CA ASP A 202 25.05 4.79 2.34
C ASP A 202 25.94 5.79 3.09
N GLY A 203 26.42 6.82 2.39
CA GLY A 203 27.37 7.77 2.92
C GLY A 203 27.06 9.23 2.64
N VAL A 204 27.62 10.09 3.47
CA VAL A 204 27.67 11.52 3.22
C VAL A 204 28.84 11.87 2.32
N PRO A 205 28.79 12.98 1.52
CA PRO A 205 29.84 13.33 0.60
C PRO A 205 31.14 13.66 1.35
N ASN A 206 32.20 12.93 1.03
CA ASN A 206 33.55 13.19 1.55
C ASN A 206 34.53 13.70 0.47
N THR A 207 34.00 13.91 -0.74
CA THR A 207 34.69 14.52 -1.87
C THR A 207 33.67 15.33 -2.68
N ALA A 208 34.12 16.38 -3.35
CA ALA A 208 33.30 17.23 -4.23
C ALA A 208 34.11 17.71 -5.44
N VAL A 209 33.44 18.15 -6.51
CA VAL A 209 34.09 18.66 -7.71
C VAL A 209 34.86 19.93 -7.42
N GLY A 210 36.16 19.96 -7.80
CA GLY A 210 37.06 21.10 -7.64
C GLY A 210 37.83 21.12 -6.33
N GLY A 211 37.83 20.04 -5.57
CA GLY A 211 38.68 19.95 -4.37
C GLY A 211 38.85 18.54 -3.84
N PRO A 212 40.06 18.09 -3.51
CA PRO A 212 40.24 16.87 -2.74
C PRO A 212 39.91 17.13 -1.30
N THR A 213 38.75 16.71 -0.85
CA THR A 213 38.47 16.54 0.56
C THR A 213 38.45 15.06 0.84
N LEU A 214 39.18 14.62 1.85
CA LEU A 214 39.29 13.21 2.20
C LEU A 214 38.26 12.81 3.28
N THR A 215 37.49 13.78 3.74
CA THR A 215 36.52 13.64 4.84
C THR A 215 35.30 14.52 4.57
N TYR A 216 34.21 14.24 5.23
CA TYR A 216 33.05 15.14 5.24
C TYR A 216 33.49 16.58 5.63
N SER A 217 32.97 17.57 4.94
CA SER A 217 33.21 18.97 5.26
C SER A 217 31.97 19.81 4.90
N GLY A 218 31.85 20.98 5.52
CA GLY A 218 30.82 21.95 5.14
C GLY A 218 30.89 22.37 3.67
N GLU A 219 32.05 22.27 3.01
CA GLU A 219 32.19 22.53 1.58
C GLU A 219 31.58 21.42 0.74
N THR A 220 31.83 20.13 1.04
CA THR A 220 31.23 18.99 0.33
C THR A 220 29.72 18.98 0.47
N ALA A 221 29.20 19.26 1.69
CA ALA A 221 27.79 19.42 1.94
C ALA A 221 27.18 20.58 1.13
N THR A 222 27.80 21.77 1.18
CA THR A 222 27.33 22.95 0.46
C THR A 222 27.26 22.72 -1.06
N LYS A 223 28.27 22.09 -1.65
CA LYS A 223 28.28 21.77 -3.10
C LYS A 223 27.20 20.77 -3.47
N THR A 224 26.99 19.74 -2.65
CA THR A 224 25.92 18.77 -2.84
C THR A 224 24.54 19.44 -2.77
N ILE A 225 24.29 20.27 -1.74
CA ILE A 225 23.04 21.04 -1.59
C ILE A 225 22.83 21.98 -2.79
N ALA A 226 23.86 22.67 -3.23
CA ALA A 226 23.79 23.56 -4.38
C ALA A 226 23.38 22.80 -5.65
N LYS A 227 23.95 21.60 -5.87
CA LYS A 227 23.62 20.75 -7.01
C LYS A 227 22.17 20.24 -6.94
N LEU A 228 21.72 19.79 -5.79
CA LEU A 228 20.32 19.38 -5.58
C LEU A 228 19.35 20.51 -5.94
N LYS A 229 19.61 21.72 -5.44
CA LYS A 229 18.77 22.91 -5.73
C LYS A 229 18.83 23.35 -7.19
N GLU A 230 19.99 23.22 -7.84
CA GLU A 230 20.15 23.47 -9.28
C GLU A 230 19.27 22.54 -10.11
N LEU A 231 19.28 21.24 -9.78
CA LEU A 231 18.49 20.21 -10.46
C LEU A 231 16.98 20.40 -10.25
N ASP A 232 16.57 20.68 -9.04
CA ASP A 232 15.17 20.99 -8.71
C ASP A 232 14.65 22.19 -9.51
N LYS A 233 15.44 23.28 -9.54
CA LYS A 233 15.13 24.47 -10.34
C LYS A 233 15.08 24.17 -11.84
N ALA A 234 15.81 23.16 -12.31
CA ALA A 234 15.76 22.67 -13.69
C ALA A 234 14.58 21.72 -13.96
N GLY A 235 13.71 21.46 -12.97
CA GLY A 235 12.54 20.60 -13.08
C GLY A 235 12.85 19.11 -12.96
N VAL A 236 14.03 18.73 -12.44
CA VAL A 236 14.38 17.35 -12.14
C VAL A 236 13.86 16.98 -10.76
N LYS A 237 13.00 15.97 -10.68
CA LYS A 237 12.50 15.44 -9.40
C LYS A 237 13.49 14.46 -8.81
N ILE A 238 13.77 14.60 -7.51
CA ILE A 238 14.83 13.83 -6.85
C ILE A 238 14.24 13.02 -5.69
N PHE A 239 14.52 11.73 -5.69
CA PHE A 239 14.33 10.82 -4.58
C PHE A 239 15.70 10.44 -4.02
N SER A 240 16.03 10.91 -2.83
CA SER A 240 17.28 10.58 -2.16
C SER A 240 17.02 9.53 -1.09
N VAL A 241 17.69 8.39 -1.20
CA VAL A 241 17.65 7.31 -0.22
C VAL A 241 19.05 7.12 0.35
N MET A 242 19.18 7.33 1.63
CA MET A 242 20.38 6.99 2.36
C MET A 242 20.08 5.89 3.38
N THR A 243 20.94 4.87 3.39
CA THR A 243 20.83 3.73 4.30
C THR A 243 22.05 3.66 5.21
N GLY A 244 21.93 2.95 6.32
CA GLY A 244 23.03 2.74 7.26
C GLY A 244 22.55 2.63 8.71
N VAL A 245 23.51 2.61 9.62
CA VAL A 245 23.24 2.59 11.06
C VAL A 245 23.13 4.02 11.57
N PRO A 246 21.94 4.46 12.05
CA PRO A 246 21.68 5.89 12.35
C PRO A 246 22.58 6.49 13.41
N ASP A 247 23.00 5.70 14.40
CA ASP A 247 23.75 6.15 15.56
C ASP A 247 25.29 6.05 15.39
N VAL A 248 25.75 5.66 14.18
CA VAL A 248 27.19 5.64 13.87
C VAL A 248 27.66 7.05 13.55
N GLU A 249 28.74 7.48 14.23
CA GLU A 249 29.36 8.78 14.02
C GLU A 249 30.32 8.74 12.82
N GLU A 250 30.35 9.82 12.03
CA GLU A 250 31.39 10.07 11.04
C GLU A 250 32.69 10.41 11.78
N PRO A 251 33.80 9.68 11.51
CA PRO A 251 35.00 9.75 12.35
C PRO A 251 35.70 11.12 12.40
N SER A 252 35.54 11.95 11.38
CA SER A 252 36.20 13.28 11.33
C SER A 252 35.41 14.36 12.06
N THR A 253 34.10 14.19 12.21
CA THR A 253 33.21 15.21 12.83
C THR A 253 32.70 14.82 14.21
N GLY A 254 32.60 13.53 14.50
CA GLY A 254 31.91 13.00 15.69
C GLY A 254 30.40 13.23 15.66
N ILE A 255 29.84 13.53 14.49
CA ILE A 255 28.39 13.71 14.27
C ILE A 255 27.86 12.45 13.58
N THR A 256 26.65 12.01 13.92
CA THR A 256 26.07 10.81 13.32
C THR A 256 25.85 10.98 11.82
N TYR A 257 26.02 9.92 11.04
CA TYR A 257 25.75 9.94 9.59
C TYR A 257 24.33 10.41 9.28
N LYS A 258 23.36 10.04 10.12
CA LYS A 258 21.98 10.50 10.00
C LYS A 258 21.87 12.01 10.11
N SER A 259 22.48 12.63 11.13
CA SER A 259 22.43 14.08 11.32
C SER A 259 23.12 14.85 10.19
N LEU A 260 24.26 14.32 9.68
CA LEU A 260 24.94 14.89 8.53
C LEU A 260 24.13 14.74 7.23
N ALA A 261 23.41 13.63 7.06
CA ALA A 261 22.51 13.43 5.94
C ALA A 261 21.32 14.42 6.00
N GLU A 262 20.74 14.62 7.19
CA GLU A 262 19.65 15.58 7.40
C GLU A 262 20.09 17.03 7.17
N GLU A 263 21.36 17.38 7.42
CA GLU A 263 21.93 18.68 7.05
C GLU A 263 21.91 18.92 5.53
N ILE A 264 22.12 17.85 4.73
CA ILE A 264 22.20 17.94 3.26
C ILE A 264 20.82 17.80 2.62
N PHE A 265 20.11 16.77 3.01
CA PHE A 265 18.88 16.34 2.33
C PHE A 265 17.60 16.81 3.04
N GLY A 266 17.70 17.38 4.24
CA GLY A 266 16.56 17.67 5.12
C GLY A 266 16.04 16.40 5.81
N THR A 267 14.84 16.49 6.39
CA THR A 267 14.15 15.32 6.96
C THR A 267 13.17 14.71 5.96
N THR A 268 12.57 13.57 6.31
CA THR A 268 11.53 12.95 5.47
C THR A 268 10.30 13.87 5.34
N GLU A 269 9.96 14.60 6.40
CA GLU A 269 8.84 15.54 6.44
C GLU A 269 9.16 16.87 5.78
N GLU A 270 10.41 17.35 5.93
CA GLU A 270 10.88 18.62 5.40
C GLU A 270 12.18 18.41 4.59
N PRO A 271 12.12 17.82 3.40
CA PRO A 271 13.30 17.57 2.58
C PRO A 271 13.86 18.87 1.99
N THR A 272 15.17 18.96 1.86
CA THR A 272 15.85 20.09 1.20
C THR A 272 15.39 20.23 -0.26
N VAL A 273 15.23 19.11 -0.96
CA VAL A 273 14.73 19.01 -2.33
C VAL A 273 14.05 17.66 -2.52
N GLY A 274 12.92 17.65 -3.23
CA GLY A 274 12.22 16.43 -3.63
C GLY A 274 11.74 15.60 -2.46
N LYS A 275 12.20 14.37 -2.34
CA LYS A 275 11.91 13.44 -1.22
C LYS A 275 13.22 12.89 -0.68
N PHE A 276 13.30 12.78 0.64
CA PHE A 276 14.44 12.17 1.32
C PHE A 276 13.99 11.08 2.29
N TYR A 277 14.71 9.97 2.28
CA TYR A 277 14.50 8.85 3.19
C TYR A 277 15.82 8.41 3.79
N TYR A 278 15.97 8.57 5.12
CA TYR A 278 17.01 7.88 5.87
C TYR A 278 16.43 6.59 6.45
N ILE A 279 16.94 5.46 6.02
CA ILE A 279 16.35 4.15 6.31
C ILE A 279 17.37 3.18 6.90
N PRO A 280 16.98 2.33 7.87
CA PRO A 280 17.84 1.25 8.29
C PRO A 280 18.00 0.22 7.16
N ASP A 281 19.13 -0.49 7.16
CA ASP A 281 19.45 -1.49 6.13
C ASP A 281 18.34 -2.53 5.93
N SER A 282 17.62 -2.91 6.98
CA SER A 282 16.47 -3.85 6.93
C SER A 282 15.25 -3.33 6.16
N LYS A 283 15.21 -2.05 5.81
CA LYS A 283 14.09 -1.39 5.12
C LYS A 283 14.40 -0.97 3.68
N ILE A 284 15.59 -1.28 3.17
CA ILE A 284 16.05 -0.88 1.82
C ILE A 284 15.06 -1.38 0.77
N GLU A 285 14.78 -2.69 0.74
CA GLU A 285 13.91 -3.30 -0.25
C GLU A 285 12.49 -2.70 -0.19
N GLU A 286 11.88 -2.65 1.00
CA GLU A 286 10.54 -2.09 1.19
C GLU A 286 10.45 -0.64 0.70
N THR A 287 11.43 0.20 1.08
CA THR A 287 11.41 1.61 0.72
C THR A 287 11.61 1.81 -0.78
N ILE A 288 12.61 1.16 -1.38
CA ILE A 288 12.88 1.31 -2.82
C ILE A 288 11.75 0.72 -3.66
N CYS A 289 11.30 -0.50 -3.36
CA CYS A 289 10.34 -1.22 -4.19
C CYS A 289 8.88 -0.81 -3.98
N THR A 290 8.57 -0.11 -2.90
CA THR A 290 7.19 0.29 -2.56
C THR A 290 7.06 1.78 -2.36
N THR A 291 7.81 2.37 -1.40
CA THR A 291 7.64 3.79 -1.07
C THR A 291 8.04 4.70 -2.22
N ILE A 292 9.20 4.44 -2.88
CA ILE A 292 9.64 5.24 -4.03
C ILE A 292 8.71 5.05 -5.22
N LEU A 293 8.32 3.80 -5.52
CA LEU A 293 7.40 3.52 -6.61
C LEU A 293 6.10 4.32 -6.49
N ASN A 294 5.53 4.36 -5.28
CA ASN A 294 4.29 5.08 -5.02
C ASN A 294 4.43 6.61 -5.06
N ASN A 295 5.64 7.14 -4.97
CA ASN A 295 5.89 8.60 -4.98
C ASN A 295 6.15 9.19 -6.38
N PHE A 296 6.05 8.42 -7.46
CA PHE A 296 6.04 8.96 -8.82
C PHE A 296 4.67 9.60 -9.18
N GLU A 297 4.17 10.48 -8.31
CA GLU A 297 2.78 10.95 -8.23
C GLU A 297 2.29 11.76 -9.44
N ASP A 298 3.13 12.64 -9.99
CA ASP A 298 2.66 13.64 -10.96
C ASP A 298 2.49 13.11 -12.40
N THR A 299 2.79 11.84 -12.61
CA THR A 299 2.74 11.22 -13.94
C THR A 299 1.76 10.05 -14.03
N SER A 300 1.12 9.67 -12.90
CA SER A 300 0.22 8.54 -12.85
C SER A 300 -1.18 8.90 -13.40
N SER A 301 -1.65 8.15 -14.40
CA SER A 301 -3.03 8.23 -14.89
C SER A 301 -4.02 7.38 -14.07
N ASN A 302 -3.53 6.56 -13.14
CA ASN A 302 -4.35 5.67 -12.31
C ASN A 302 -4.64 6.25 -10.90
N THR A 303 -4.45 7.54 -10.72
CA THR A 303 -4.84 8.24 -9.51
C THR A 303 -6.35 8.45 -9.49
N LEU A 304 -7.01 8.17 -8.36
CA LEU A 304 -8.39 8.58 -8.15
C LEU A 304 -8.44 10.00 -7.61
N THR A 305 -9.29 10.84 -8.18
CA THR A 305 -9.48 12.22 -7.75
C THR A 305 -10.93 12.51 -7.37
N ASN A 306 -11.14 13.41 -6.41
CA ASN A 306 -12.46 13.75 -5.88
C ASN A 306 -13.27 12.51 -5.46
N LEU A 307 -12.59 11.54 -4.85
CA LEU A 307 -13.23 10.32 -4.36
C LEU A 307 -14.15 10.65 -3.20
N LYS A 308 -15.43 10.31 -3.32
CA LYS A 308 -16.42 10.45 -2.26
C LYS A 308 -17.09 9.11 -2.00
N ILE A 309 -17.16 8.74 -0.74
CA ILE A 309 -17.80 7.53 -0.26
C ILE A 309 -18.96 7.96 0.63
N TYR A 310 -20.17 7.57 0.26
CA TYR A 310 -21.42 7.83 0.99
C TYR A 310 -21.90 6.52 1.59
N ASP A 311 -21.89 6.42 2.92
CA ASP A 311 -22.38 5.25 3.64
C ASP A 311 -23.73 5.59 4.26
N TYR A 312 -24.82 5.05 3.68
CA TYR A 312 -26.19 5.33 4.05
C TYR A 312 -26.68 4.35 5.12
N PHE A 313 -27.25 4.87 6.19
CA PHE A 313 -27.79 4.08 7.29
C PHE A 313 -29.31 3.96 7.20
N PRO A 314 -29.90 2.75 7.43
CA PRO A 314 -31.34 2.63 7.64
C PRO A 314 -31.79 3.45 8.86
N GLN A 315 -33.04 3.92 8.83
CA GLN A 315 -33.60 4.71 9.94
C GLN A 315 -33.54 3.95 11.25
N GLU A 316 -33.77 2.62 11.23
CA GLU A 316 -33.70 1.75 12.39
C GLU A 316 -32.34 1.77 13.09
N ILE A 317 -31.25 1.91 12.32
CA ILE A 317 -29.89 2.04 12.88
C ILE A 317 -29.72 3.43 13.49
N VAL A 318 -30.14 4.49 12.81
CA VAL A 318 -30.01 5.87 13.30
C VAL A 318 -30.79 6.07 14.61
N ASP A 319 -32.00 5.52 14.69
CA ASP A 319 -32.87 5.68 15.84
C ASP A 319 -32.40 4.85 17.05
N ASN A 320 -31.86 3.67 16.84
CA ASN A 320 -31.62 2.68 17.87
C ASN A 320 -30.17 2.41 18.24
N PHE A 321 -29.20 3.03 17.52
CA PHE A 321 -27.79 2.88 17.80
C PHE A 321 -27.12 4.25 18.01
N ASP A 322 -26.18 4.30 18.93
CA ASP A 322 -25.24 5.40 19.08
C ASP A 322 -24.09 5.21 18.09
N PHE A 323 -23.73 6.27 17.39
CA PHE A 323 -22.62 6.32 16.45
C PHE A 323 -21.43 7.08 17.05
N SER A 324 -20.22 6.54 16.86
CA SER A 324 -19.00 7.27 17.17
C SER A 324 -17.82 6.76 16.33
N TYR A 325 -16.89 7.65 15.96
CA TYR A 325 -15.66 7.22 15.30
C TYR A 325 -14.73 6.54 16.30
N VAL A 326 -14.11 5.43 15.86
CA VAL A 326 -13.04 4.72 16.58
C VAL A 326 -11.69 5.27 16.14
N THR A 327 -11.51 5.48 14.82
CA THR A 327 -10.33 6.13 14.25
C THR A 327 -10.77 7.28 13.35
N GLN A 328 -9.96 8.32 13.28
CA GLN A 328 -10.11 9.32 12.24
C GLN A 328 -9.64 8.75 10.89
N PRO A 329 -10.08 9.31 9.76
CA PRO A 329 -9.61 8.87 8.47
C PRO A 329 -8.09 9.07 8.36
N THR A 330 -7.39 8.06 7.85
CA THR A 330 -5.93 8.15 7.60
C THR A 330 -5.63 9.10 6.44
N LYS A 331 -6.64 9.39 5.59
CA LYS A 331 -6.57 10.35 4.49
C LYS A 331 -7.94 10.96 4.20
N GLY A 332 -7.94 12.24 3.82
CA GLY A 332 -9.14 12.99 3.49
C GLY A 332 -9.92 13.48 4.70
N THR A 333 -11.17 13.83 4.50
CA THR A 333 -12.07 14.38 5.52
C THR A 333 -13.37 13.57 5.57
N ILE A 334 -13.96 13.44 6.76
CA ILE A 334 -15.20 12.72 6.95
C ILE A 334 -16.20 13.60 7.72
N SER A 335 -17.51 13.39 7.50
CA SER A 335 -18.56 14.02 8.29
C SER A 335 -18.29 13.83 9.79
N PRO A 336 -18.48 14.83 10.65
CA PRO A 336 -18.19 14.70 12.08
C PRO A 336 -19.09 13.67 12.79
N THR A 337 -20.28 13.44 12.25
CA THR A 337 -21.28 12.46 12.68
C THR A 337 -22.19 12.09 11.52
N ILE A 338 -23.20 11.25 11.74
CA ILE A 338 -24.25 10.96 10.76
C ILE A 338 -25.02 12.25 10.45
N ASP A 339 -25.20 12.57 9.19
CA ASP A 339 -26.16 13.55 8.71
C ASP A 339 -27.58 12.98 8.88
N LEU A 340 -28.32 13.51 9.84
CA LEU A 340 -29.66 13.03 10.18
C LEU A 340 -30.76 13.40 9.16
N GLN A 341 -30.48 14.27 8.19
CA GLN A 341 -31.43 14.57 7.12
C GLN A 341 -31.38 13.51 6.02
N ASN A 342 -30.20 12.96 5.79
CA ASN A 342 -29.94 12.00 4.72
C ASN A 342 -29.54 10.62 5.23
N ASN A 343 -29.38 10.45 6.55
CA ASN A 343 -28.96 9.23 7.23
C ASN A 343 -27.63 8.66 6.67
N LEU A 344 -26.63 9.51 6.47
CA LEU A 344 -25.37 9.08 5.88
C LEU A 344 -24.15 9.75 6.55
N ILE A 345 -23.00 9.11 6.37
CA ILE A 345 -21.70 9.77 6.49
C ILE A 345 -21.08 9.92 5.12
N THR A 346 -20.35 11.01 4.93
CA THR A 346 -19.59 11.28 3.69
C THR A 346 -18.11 11.32 4.00
N TRP A 347 -17.34 10.46 3.34
CA TRP A 347 -15.89 10.47 3.39
C TRP A 347 -15.34 10.98 2.05
N THR A 348 -14.60 12.09 2.08
CA THR A 348 -14.03 12.73 0.90
C THR A 348 -12.51 12.59 0.92
N ILE A 349 -11.95 12.11 -0.18
CA ILE A 349 -10.51 11.99 -0.42
C ILE A 349 -10.21 12.73 -1.72
N ASP A 350 -9.47 13.85 -1.63
CA ASP A 350 -9.20 14.68 -2.81
C ASP A 350 -8.39 13.91 -3.86
N LYS A 351 -7.44 13.08 -3.40
CA LYS A 351 -6.55 12.30 -4.27
C LYS A 351 -6.14 11.00 -3.57
N LEU A 352 -6.26 9.87 -4.26
CA LEU A 352 -5.77 8.56 -3.83
C LEU A 352 -4.83 7.99 -4.90
N GLU A 353 -3.54 7.98 -4.56
CA GLU A 353 -2.48 7.56 -5.47
C GLU A 353 -2.47 6.04 -5.71
N PRO A 354 -1.85 5.56 -6.80
CA PRO A 354 -1.57 4.15 -6.98
C PRO A 354 -0.88 3.53 -5.76
N LYS A 355 -1.30 2.32 -5.37
CA LYS A 355 -0.85 1.57 -4.17
C LYS A 355 -1.20 2.20 -2.83
N GLU A 356 -1.85 3.34 -2.81
CA GLU A 356 -2.24 3.98 -1.56
C GLU A 356 -3.48 3.33 -0.96
N THR A 357 -3.52 3.30 0.38
CA THR A 357 -4.67 2.81 1.15
C THR A 357 -5.10 3.88 2.14
N ALA A 358 -6.40 4.13 2.21
CA ALA A 358 -7.02 4.96 3.22
C ALA A 358 -8.04 4.16 4.02
N THR A 359 -8.12 4.42 5.34
CA THR A 359 -9.02 3.74 6.26
C THR A 359 -9.66 4.71 7.23
N VAL A 360 -10.84 4.35 7.70
CA VAL A 360 -11.54 4.97 8.83
C VAL A 360 -12.41 3.91 9.50
N SER A 361 -12.59 4.00 10.81
CA SER A 361 -13.43 3.06 11.56
C SER A 361 -14.42 3.80 12.43
N TYR A 362 -15.61 3.29 12.50
CA TYR A 362 -16.66 3.77 13.40
C TYR A 362 -17.30 2.62 14.18
N LYS A 363 -17.95 2.97 15.27
CA LYS A 363 -18.68 2.07 16.15
C LYS A 363 -20.16 2.37 16.13
N LEU A 364 -20.96 1.30 16.09
CA LEU A 364 -22.39 1.30 16.38
C LEU A 364 -22.62 0.59 17.72
N LYS A 365 -23.23 1.27 18.66
CA LYS A 365 -23.60 0.73 19.97
C LYS A 365 -25.11 0.83 20.16
N VAL A 366 -25.75 -0.26 20.57
CA VAL A 366 -27.19 -0.29 20.82
C VAL A 366 -27.52 0.68 21.97
N LYS A 367 -28.49 1.57 21.76
CA LYS A 367 -29.00 2.48 22.79
C LYS A 367 -29.73 1.72 23.91
N ASP A 368 -29.80 2.33 25.08
CA ASP A 368 -30.55 1.74 26.22
C ASP A 368 -32.05 1.70 25.96
N ASN A 369 -32.58 2.70 25.25
CA ASN A 369 -34.00 2.80 24.89
C ASN A 369 -34.16 2.53 23.40
N ILE A 370 -34.49 1.29 23.06
CA ILE A 370 -34.71 0.85 21.66
C ILE A 370 -36.22 0.72 21.38
N ASP A 371 -36.62 0.90 20.13
CA ASP A 371 -37.96 0.57 19.67
C ASP A 371 -38.17 -0.95 19.72
N SER A 372 -39.18 -1.40 20.43
CA SER A 372 -39.54 -2.82 20.55
C SER A 372 -39.81 -3.49 19.20
N LYS A 373 -40.14 -2.70 18.15
CA LYS A 373 -40.38 -3.20 16.80
C LYS A 373 -39.13 -3.77 16.12
N ILE A 374 -37.91 -3.36 16.56
CA ILE A 374 -36.68 -3.89 16.02
C ILE A 374 -36.22 -5.19 16.70
N LEU A 375 -36.89 -5.61 17.78
CA LEU A 375 -36.59 -6.88 18.43
C LEU A 375 -36.95 -8.06 17.52
N ASN A 376 -36.05 -9.02 17.44
CA ASN A 376 -36.14 -10.21 16.58
C ASN A 376 -36.19 -9.93 15.07
N VAL A 377 -35.88 -8.70 14.65
CA VAL A 377 -35.76 -8.32 13.24
C VAL A 377 -34.27 -8.33 12.84
N ILE A 378 -34.01 -8.79 11.64
CA ILE A 378 -32.66 -8.69 11.04
C ILE A 378 -32.49 -7.26 10.52
N LEU A 379 -31.51 -6.56 11.05
CA LEU A 379 -31.19 -5.18 10.69
C LEU A 379 -29.95 -5.16 9.79
N ASN A 380 -30.02 -4.46 8.70
CA ASN A 380 -28.86 -4.11 7.90
C ASN A 380 -28.07 -3.01 8.61
N THR A 381 -26.75 -3.14 8.74
CA THR A 381 -25.91 -2.09 9.36
C THR A 381 -25.81 -0.83 8.50
N ASN A 382 -26.05 -0.95 7.19
CA ASN A 382 -26.25 0.17 6.28
C ASN A 382 -27.25 -0.21 5.19
N GLU A 383 -27.87 0.77 4.55
CA GLU A 383 -28.81 0.60 3.45
C GLU A 383 -28.06 0.34 2.14
N LYS A 384 -27.06 1.16 1.86
CA LYS A 384 -26.20 1.10 0.68
C LYS A 384 -24.90 1.87 0.93
N VAL A 385 -23.89 1.61 0.11
CA VAL A 385 -22.72 2.45 -0.07
C VAL A 385 -22.73 2.96 -1.50
N GLU A 386 -22.49 4.26 -1.69
CA GLU A 386 -22.28 4.88 -2.99
C GLU A 386 -20.87 5.46 -3.06
N ILE A 387 -20.24 5.33 -4.22
CA ILE A 387 -18.89 5.84 -4.48
C ILE A 387 -18.90 6.64 -5.77
N THR A 388 -18.35 7.85 -5.72
CA THR A 388 -18.10 8.70 -6.88
C THR A 388 -16.64 9.12 -6.92
N ALA A 389 -16.07 9.23 -8.11
CA ALA A 389 -14.75 9.82 -8.37
C ALA A 389 -14.75 10.36 -9.82
N ASN A 390 -13.81 11.23 -10.14
CA ASN A 390 -13.74 11.78 -11.51
C ASN A 390 -13.48 10.69 -12.56
N GLU A 391 -12.78 9.64 -12.18
CA GLU A 391 -12.37 8.53 -13.06
C GLU A 391 -13.47 7.47 -13.23
N ILE A 392 -14.52 7.48 -12.40
CA ILE A 392 -15.64 6.55 -12.52
C ILE A 392 -16.48 6.92 -13.73
N LYS A 393 -16.63 5.95 -14.64
CA LYS A 393 -17.52 6.03 -15.80
C LYS A 393 -18.41 4.80 -15.80
N THR A 394 -19.71 5.02 -15.72
CA THR A 394 -20.72 3.95 -15.77
C THR A 394 -21.48 4.03 -17.08
N ASP A 395 -21.94 2.89 -17.59
CA ASP A 395 -22.67 2.80 -18.86
C ASP A 395 -23.99 3.60 -18.84
N ASP A 396 -24.56 3.79 -17.65
CA ASP A 396 -25.78 4.57 -17.44
C ASP A 396 -25.52 6.08 -17.30
N GLY A 397 -24.26 6.50 -17.32
CA GLY A 397 -23.85 7.90 -17.20
C GLY A 397 -23.98 8.52 -15.81
N THR A 398 -24.31 7.73 -14.77
CA THR A 398 -24.45 8.23 -13.39
C THR A 398 -23.09 8.51 -12.74
N ASN A 399 -22.02 7.89 -13.21
CA ASN A 399 -20.68 7.96 -12.64
C ASN A 399 -20.65 7.63 -11.14
N THR A 400 -21.56 6.73 -10.72
CA THR A 400 -21.72 6.33 -9.33
C THR A 400 -21.76 4.80 -9.21
N LEU A 401 -20.92 4.25 -8.36
CA LEU A 401 -20.94 2.83 -8.03
C LEU A 401 -21.73 2.61 -6.76
N VAL A 402 -22.61 1.60 -6.76
CA VAL A 402 -23.51 1.33 -5.63
C VAL A 402 -23.42 -0.13 -5.19
N SER A 403 -23.36 -0.36 -3.88
CA SER A 403 -23.53 -1.70 -3.31
C SER A 403 -24.54 -1.66 -2.17
N LYS A 404 -25.42 -2.68 -2.12
CA LYS A 404 -26.36 -2.93 -1.03
C LYS A 404 -25.92 -4.10 -0.13
N VAL A 405 -24.74 -4.64 -0.36
CA VAL A 405 -24.18 -5.69 0.51
C VAL A 405 -23.78 -5.07 1.84
N THR A 406 -24.21 -5.66 2.92
CA THR A 406 -24.02 -5.13 4.27
C THR A 406 -23.91 -6.25 5.31
N PRO A 407 -23.15 -6.06 6.39
CA PRO A 407 -23.28 -6.88 7.59
C PRO A 407 -24.67 -6.75 8.19
N LYS A 408 -25.16 -7.82 8.79
CA LYS A 408 -26.50 -7.86 9.41
C LYS A 408 -26.42 -8.23 10.88
N VAL A 409 -27.22 -7.57 11.68
CA VAL A 409 -27.30 -7.76 13.12
C VAL A 409 -28.73 -8.03 13.55
N ARG A 410 -28.91 -8.56 14.75
CA ARG A 410 -30.22 -8.76 15.36
C ARG A 410 -30.16 -8.47 16.85
N LEU A 411 -31.21 -7.89 17.37
CA LEU A 411 -31.47 -7.78 18.78
C LEU A 411 -32.58 -8.80 19.16
N THR A 412 -32.21 -9.76 20.00
CA THR A 412 -33.17 -10.75 20.50
C THR A 412 -33.51 -10.48 21.95
N GLN A 413 -34.71 -10.85 22.37
CA GLN A 413 -35.07 -10.87 23.78
C GLN A 413 -34.29 -11.97 24.50
N ASP A 414 -33.64 -11.66 25.64
CA ASP A 414 -32.92 -12.66 26.44
C ASP A 414 -33.92 -13.52 27.21
N THR A 415 -34.26 -14.67 26.64
CA THR A 415 -35.01 -15.70 27.40
C THR A 415 -34.02 -16.45 28.27
N THR A 416 -33.79 -15.99 29.49
CA THR A 416 -33.03 -16.77 30.47
C THR A 416 -33.85 -17.99 30.89
N THR A 417 -33.72 -19.07 30.16
CA THR A 417 -33.97 -20.42 30.72
C THR A 417 -32.69 -20.84 31.46
N ALA A 418 -32.89 -21.07 32.77
CA ALA A 418 -31.86 -21.65 33.62
C ALA A 418 -31.33 -22.95 33.01
N ASN A 419 -30.01 -23.06 33.01
CA ASN A 419 -29.24 -24.28 32.77
C ASN A 419 -29.46 -25.07 31.49
N THR A 420 -28.79 -24.63 30.44
CA THR A 420 -28.10 -25.57 29.56
C THR A 420 -26.76 -24.93 29.15
N THR A 421 -25.67 -25.55 29.57
CA THR A 421 -24.35 -25.29 29.07
C THR A 421 -24.36 -25.57 27.57
N ILE A 422 -24.45 -24.51 26.76
CA ILE A 422 -24.15 -24.60 25.34
C ILE A 422 -22.65 -24.72 25.26
N PRO A 423 -22.10 -25.74 24.58
CA PRO A 423 -20.67 -25.79 24.34
C PRO A 423 -20.28 -24.52 23.58
N GLN A 424 -19.32 -23.77 24.11
CA GLN A 424 -18.65 -22.76 23.30
C GLN A 424 -18.05 -23.45 22.08
N THR A 425 -18.70 -23.32 20.94
CA THR A 425 -18.08 -23.63 19.66
C THR A 425 -17.03 -22.54 19.42
N GLY A 426 -15.83 -22.79 19.90
CA GLY A 426 -14.69 -21.93 19.64
C GLY A 426 -14.52 -21.77 18.13
N GLU A 427 -14.29 -20.56 17.69
CA GLU A 427 -14.05 -20.18 16.28
C GLU A 427 -12.96 -21.02 15.59
N THR A 428 -12.09 -21.66 16.33
CA THR A 428 -11.09 -22.63 15.86
C THR A 428 -11.66 -23.81 15.12
N ASN A 429 -12.80 -24.38 15.54
CA ASN A 429 -13.33 -25.58 14.92
C ASN A 429 -13.96 -25.32 13.53
N THR A 430 -14.60 -24.16 13.36
CA THR A 430 -15.19 -23.81 12.06
C THR A 430 -14.11 -23.55 11.00
N LEU A 431 -13.01 -22.90 11.39
CA LEU A 431 -11.88 -22.68 10.51
C LEU A 431 -11.22 -24.02 10.08
N TYR A 432 -11.04 -24.96 11.01
CA TYR A 432 -10.47 -26.27 10.71
C TYR A 432 -11.40 -27.11 9.84
N ILE A 433 -12.72 -27.00 9.99
CA ILE A 433 -13.69 -27.68 9.10
C ILE A 433 -13.63 -27.09 7.69
N PHE A 434 -13.57 -25.76 7.53
CA PHE A 434 -13.40 -25.11 6.23
C PHE A 434 -12.05 -25.45 5.58
N ILE A 435 -10.96 -25.43 6.34
CA ILE A 435 -9.64 -25.86 5.85
C ILE A 435 -9.68 -27.34 5.44
N GLY A 436 -10.32 -28.19 6.22
CA GLY A 436 -10.50 -29.62 5.90
C GLY A 436 -11.28 -29.83 4.59
N ILE A 437 -12.37 -29.11 4.38
CA ILE A 437 -13.18 -29.18 3.16
C ILE A 437 -12.40 -28.70 1.94
N ILE A 438 -11.65 -27.61 2.06
CA ILE A 438 -10.79 -27.09 0.99
C ILE A 438 -9.69 -28.09 0.64
N LEU A 439 -9.08 -28.70 1.64
CA LEU A 439 -8.00 -29.70 1.43
C LEU A 439 -8.52 -30.94 0.71
N VAL A 440 -9.70 -31.43 1.08
CA VAL A 440 -10.36 -32.56 0.40
C VAL A 440 -10.72 -32.20 -1.04
N ALA A 441 -11.20 -30.99 -1.30
CA ALA A 441 -11.51 -30.53 -2.65
C ALA A 441 -10.26 -30.41 -3.54
N VAL A 442 -9.15 -29.90 -2.99
CA VAL A 442 -7.86 -29.80 -3.70
C VAL A 442 -7.30 -31.20 -4.01
N ILE A 443 -7.36 -32.13 -3.06
CA ILE A 443 -6.94 -33.53 -3.27
C ILE A 443 -7.79 -34.19 -4.34
N ALA A 444 -9.10 -34.00 -4.30
CA ALA A 444 -10.02 -34.59 -5.31
C ALA A 444 -9.77 -34.03 -6.72
N LEU A 445 -9.48 -32.72 -6.82
CA LEU A 445 -9.08 -32.08 -8.08
C LEU A 445 -7.72 -32.56 -8.57
N GLY A 446 -6.75 -32.75 -7.67
CA GLY A 446 -5.43 -33.30 -7.98
C GLY A 446 -5.51 -34.76 -8.50
N ILE A 447 -6.28 -35.62 -7.83
CA ILE A 447 -6.52 -37.01 -8.27
C ILE A 447 -7.20 -37.03 -9.65
N ARG A 448 -8.19 -36.15 -9.87
CA ARG A 448 -8.88 -36.06 -11.16
C ARG A 448 -7.95 -35.59 -12.28
N PHE A 449 -7.10 -34.64 -12.01
CA PHE A 449 -6.09 -34.16 -12.97
C PHE A 449 -5.04 -35.24 -13.28
N TYR A 450 -4.64 -36.00 -12.27
CA TYR A 450 -3.73 -37.15 -12.45
C TYR A 450 -4.34 -38.25 -13.30
N ILE A 451 -5.62 -38.61 -13.06
CA ILE A 451 -6.34 -39.63 -13.83
C ILE A 451 -6.51 -39.20 -15.28
N ILE A 452 -6.91 -37.93 -15.53
CA ILE A 452 -7.11 -37.41 -16.90
C ILE A 452 -5.79 -37.39 -17.69
N ASN A 453 -4.65 -37.10 -17.04
CA ASN A 453 -3.34 -37.09 -17.70
C ASN A 453 -2.72 -38.48 -17.85
N LYS A 454 -3.22 -39.51 -17.17
CA LYS A 454 -2.76 -40.90 -17.32
C LYS A 454 -3.37 -41.60 -18.52
N ASP A 455 -4.56 -41.16 -18.97
CA ASP A 455 -5.27 -41.72 -20.12
C ASP A 455 -4.86 -41.06 -21.47
N VAL A 456 -3.85 -40.16 -21.44
CA VAL A 456 -3.32 -39.44 -22.62
C VAL A 456 -1.87 -39.85 -22.96
N LYS A 457 -1.41 -41.00 -22.41
CA LYS A 457 -0.15 -41.62 -22.83
C LYS A 457 -0.38 -42.97 -23.48
#